data_47351a38ddabcbe92127ebfcb008b7fb
#
_entry.id   47351a38ddabcbe92127ebfcb008b7fb
#
_cell.length_a   1.000
_cell.length_b   1.000
_cell.length_c   1.000
_cell.angle_alpha   90.00
_cell.angle_beta   90.00
_cell.angle_gamma   90.00
#
_symmetry.space_group_name_H-M   'P 1'
#
loop_
_entity.id
_entity.type
_entity.pdbx_description
1 polymer ?
#
loop_
_entity_poly.entity_id
_entity_poly.type
_entity_poly.pdbx_seq_one_letter_code
_entity_poly.pdbx_strand_id
1 'polypeptide(L)'
;LKAQISNLKSNLLRFKLQGARDAAITASSLLPGKSNYLIGNDSSRWRTNIPNYSRVEYSEVYPGVKMQFYGTQASLEYDFVLAPGVDPSGITLSVEGAEKIELDDNGDLVLHVGGQRVYNRAPVSYQNVAGKQRQVGSRYVLKGGNQIGFEVPSYDRQQPLVIDPVIDFSTFFGGIGSDEGFSI
;
A
#
# COMPACT_ATOMS: atom_id res chain seq x y z
N LEU A 1 29.41 5.69 -32.57
CA LEU A 1 28.09 5.05 -32.44
C LEU A 1 27.45 5.55 -31.15
N LYS A 2 26.57 6.57 -31.24
CA LYS A 2 25.71 6.96 -30.12
C LYS A 2 24.54 5.99 -30.10
N ALA A 3 24.52 5.05 -29.16
CA ALA A 3 23.35 4.26 -28.88
C ALA A 3 22.23 5.23 -28.42
N GLN A 4 21.18 5.37 -29.18
CA GLN A 4 19.94 5.96 -28.73
C GLN A 4 19.35 5.01 -27.69
N ILE A 5 19.48 5.39 -26.40
CA ILE A 5 18.64 4.83 -25.34
C ILE A 5 17.27 5.49 -25.53
N SER A 6 16.49 4.95 -26.44
CA SER A 6 15.12 5.34 -26.63
C SER A 6 14.31 4.95 -25.39
N ASN A 7 13.86 5.94 -24.65
CA ASN A 7 12.67 5.97 -23.79
C ASN A 7 12.15 4.57 -23.35
N LEU A 8 12.84 3.93 -22.43
CA LEU A 8 12.20 3.02 -21.51
C LEU A 8 11.27 3.87 -20.64
N LYS A 9 10.03 4.05 -21.06
CA LYS A 9 8.96 4.46 -20.14
C LYS A 9 8.99 3.44 -19.03
N SER A 10 9.47 3.84 -17.85
CA SER A 10 9.42 2.98 -16.68
C SER A 10 7.94 2.76 -16.38
N ASN A 11 7.49 1.51 -16.47
CA ASN A 11 6.13 1.10 -16.10
C ASN A 11 5.99 1.09 -14.56
N LEU A 12 6.40 2.18 -13.92
CA LEU A 12 6.38 2.35 -12.47
C LEU A 12 5.10 3.05 -12.06
N LEU A 13 4.31 2.38 -11.25
CA LEU A 13 3.20 2.99 -10.52
C LEU A 13 3.70 3.43 -9.14
N ARG A 14 3.38 4.65 -8.75
CA ARG A 14 3.68 5.19 -7.42
C ARG A 14 2.42 5.76 -6.80
N PHE A 15 2.09 5.25 -5.61
CA PHE A 15 1.02 5.79 -4.78
C PHE A 15 1.62 6.75 -3.75
N LYS A 16 1.05 7.94 -3.64
CA LYS A 16 1.44 8.94 -2.64
C LYS A 16 0.23 9.39 -1.86
N LEU A 17 0.35 9.42 -0.54
CA LEU A 17 -0.65 10.03 0.34
C LEU A 17 -0.55 11.56 0.22
N GLN A 18 -1.60 12.20 -0.28
CA GLN A 18 -1.65 13.65 -0.44
C GLN A 18 -1.92 14.34 0.90
N GLY A 19 -1.05 15.29 1.27
CA GLY A 19 -1.19 15.99 2.54
C GLY A 19 -0.90 15.15 3.79
N ALA A 20 -0.32 13.96 3.62
CA ALA A 20 0.14 13.17 4.75
C ALA A 20 1.26 13.86 5.51
N ARG A 21 1.35 13.56 6.80
CA ARG A 21 2.42 14.02 7.69
C ARG A 21 3.59 13.04 7.66
N ASP A 22 4.76 13.54 8.05
CA ASP A 22 5.86 12.64 8.41
C ASP A 22 5.43 11.81 9.61
N ALA A 23 5.33 10.51 9.41
CA ALA A 23 4.81 9.58 10.39
C ALA A 23 5.96 8.81 11.06
N ALA A 24 5.84 8.57 12.36
CA ALA A 24 6.73 7.63 13.03
C ALA A 24 6.50 6.22 12.50
N ILE A 25 7.60 5.52 12.19
CA ILE A 25 7.55 4.16 11.67
C ILE A 25 7.89 3.20 12.81
N THR A 26 7.02 2.24 13.04
CA THR A 26 7.23 1.17 14.03
C THR A 26 7.02 -0.18 13.37
N ALA A 27 7.82 -1.16 13.81
CA ALA A 27 7.65 -2.55 13.40
C ALA A 27 6.97 -3.33 14.51
N SER A 28 6.06 -4.22 14.16
CA SER A 28 5.31 -5.05 15.10
C SER A 28 5.19 -6.49 14.64
N SER A 29 4.74 -7.38 15.52
CA SER A 29 4.60 -8.80 15.23
C SER A 29 5.94 -9.44 14.87
N LEU A 30 6.86 -9.46 15.85
CA LEU A 30 8.20 -10.06 15.73
C LEU A 30 8.11 -11.50 15.23
N LEU A 31 8.88 -11.81 14.20
CA LEU A 31 9.03 -13.14 13.63
C LEU A 31 10.15 -13.92 14.35
N PRO A 32 10.08 -15.25 14.42
CA PRO A 32 11.12 -16.04 15.06
C PRO A 32 12.47 -16.03 14.32
N GLY A 33 12.45 -15.79 13.01
CA GLY A 33 13.65 -15.70 12.18
C GLY A 33 14.38 -14.36 12.33
N LYS A 34 15.69 -14.38 12.04
CA LYS A 34 16.53 -13.18 11.96
C LYS A 34 17.25 -13.13 10.63
N SER A 35 17.50 -11.94 10.12
CA SER A 35 18.23 -11.72 8.88
C SER A 35 19.67 -11.31 9.13
N ASN A 36 20.57 -11.74 8.22
CA ASN A 36 21.98 -11.35 8.22
C ASN A 36 22.33 -10.78 6.84
N TYR A 37 22.91 -9.60 6.83
CA TYR A 37 23.37 -8.92 5.62
C TYR A 37 24.89 -8.92 5.61
N LEU A 38 25.49 -9.85 4.87
CA LEU A 38 26.92 -10.05 4.75
C LEU A 38 27.42 -9.46 3.43
N ILE A 39 27.44 -8.14 3.33
CA ILE A 39 27.74 -7.43 2.07
C ILE A 39 29.24 -7.12 2.00
N GLY A 40 29.91 -7.64 0.96
CA GLY A 40 31.33 -7.47 0.73
C GLY A 40 32.22 -8.27 1.69
N ASN A 41 33.55 -8.06 1.60
CA ASN A 41 34.54 -8.82 2.36
C ASN A 41 34.93 -8.20 3.70
N ASP A 42 34.43 -7.02 4.02
CA ASP A 42 34.69 -6.32 5.28
C ASP A 42 33.61 -6.69 6.31
N SER A 43 33.95 -7.54 7.25
CA SER A 43 33.06 -8.02 8.30
C SER A 43 32.57 -6.92 9.26
N SER A 44 33.28 -5.79 9.36
CA SER A 44 32.82 -4.65 10.17
C SER A 44 31.58 -3.96 9.61
N ARG A 45 31.28 -4.19 8.35
CA ARG A 45 30.09 -3.67 7.64
C ARG A 45 28.92 -4.65 7.63
N TRP A 46 29.13 -5.86 8.13
CA TRP A 46 28.07 -6.85 8.20
C TRP A 46 27.05 -6.50 9.28
N ARG A 47 25.80 -6.69 8.95
CA ARG A 47 24.70 -6.54 9.90
C ARG A 47 24.09 -7.90 10.15
N THR A 48 24.21 -8.40 11.36
CA THR A 48 23.76 -9.74 11.75
C THR A 48 22.71 -9.67 12.85
N ASN A 49 21.95 -10.75 13.00
CA ASN A 49 20.92 -10.90 14.03
C ASN A 49 19.80 -9.82 13.97
N ILE A 50 19.52 -9.28 12.78
CA ILE A 50 18.48 -8.28 12.59
C ILE A 50 17.12 -8.95 12.76
N PRO A 51 16.27 -8.46 13.68
CA PRO A 51 14.95 -9.01 13.88
C PRO A 51 14.05 -8.75 12.66
N ASN A 52 13.23 -9.74 12.31
CA ASN A 52 12.23 -9.62 11.27
C ASN A 52 10.85 -9.41 11.88
N TYR A 53 10.03 -8.63 11.21
CA TYR A 53 8.68 -8.31 11.64
C TYR A 53 7.70 -8.58 10.51
N SER A 54 6.48 -9.00 10.83
CA SER A 54 5.45 -9.22 9.83
C SER A 54 4.58 -7.99 9.56
N ARG A 55 4.75 -6.90 10.35
CA ARG A 55 4.00 -5.65 10.19
C ARG A 55 4.88 -4.43 10.35
N VAL A 56 4.58 -3.40 9.53
CA VAL A 56 5.13 -2.06 9.68
C VAL A 56 3.96 -1.09 9.81
N GLU A 57 3.99 -0.24 10.82
CA GLU A 57 2.96 0.77 11.10
C GLU A 57 3.53 2.17 10.95
N TYR A 58 2.84 2.99 10.20
CA TYR A 58 3.04 4.43 10.10
C TYR A 58 1.98 5.11 10.96
N SER A 59 2.40 5.70 12.07
CA SER A 59 1.49 6.34 13.02
C SER A 59 1.11 7.75 12.55
N GLU A 60 -0.19 8.04 12.54
CA GLU A 60 -0.72 9.38 12.22
C GLU A 60 -0.31 9.94 10.84
N VAL A 61 -0.40 9.14 9.79
CA VAL A 61 -0.24 9.62 8.41
C VAL A 61 -1.20 10.79 8.09
N TYR A 62 -2.38 10.78 8.71
CA TYR A 62 -3.28 11.91 8.88
C TYR A 62 -3.73 11.97 10.34
N PRO A 63 -4.30 13.08 10.84
CA PRO A 63 -4.83 13.14 12.20
C PRO A 63 -5.79 12.00 12.49
N GLY A 64 -5.42 11.12 13.43
CA GLY A 64 -6.20 9.96 13.82
C GLY A 64 -6.25 8.82 12.78
N VAL A 65 -5.36 8.82 11.78
CA VAL A 65 -5.25 7.73 10.78
C VAL A 65 -3.86 7.11 10.86
N LYS A 66 -3.82 5.82 11.05
CA LYS A 66 -2.61 4.99 10.94
C LYS A 66 -2.63 4.24 9.62
N MET A 67 -1.46 3.93 9.08
CA MET A 67 -1.31 3.03 7.93
C MET A 67 -0.46 1.83 8.34
N GLN A 68 -0.95 0.63 8.08
CA GLN A 68 -0.27 -0.61 8.42
C GLN A 68 0.03 -1.39 7.15
N PHE A 69 1.28 -1.86 7.00
CA PHE A 69 1.68 -2.76 5.95
C PHE A 69 1.96 -4.14 6.53
N TYR A 70 1.53 -5.17 5.82
CA TYR A 70 1.82 -6.55 6.18
C TYR A 70 1.88 -7.43 4.93
N GLY A 71 2.72 -8.48 5.00
CA GLY A 71 2.85 -9.44 3.92
C GLY A 71 1.96 -10.65 4.16
N THR A 72 1.29 -11.10 3.11
CA THR A 72 0.75 -12.46 3.03
C THR A 72 1.69 -13.32 2.19
N GLN A 73 1.41 -14.62 2.03
CA GLN A 73 2.28 -15.51 1.24
C GLN A 73 2.43 -15.09 -0.24
N ALA A 74 1.55 -14.24 -0.75
CA ALA A 74 1.48 -13.88 -2.17
C ALA A 74 1.41 -12.37 -2.44
N SER A 75 1.17 -11.51 -1.43
CA SER A 75 0.91 -10.08 -1.63
C SER A 75 1.44 -9.24 -0.49
N LEU A 76 1.74 -7.98 -0.79
CA LEU A 76 1.87 -6.91 0.19
C LEU A 76 0.51 -6.23 0.33
N GLU A 77 -0.01 -6.21 1.54
CA GLU A 77 -1.29 -5.59 1.88
C GLU A 77 -1.06 -4.36 2.76
N TYR A 78 -2.03 -3.47 2.77
CA TYR A 78 -1.98 -2.31 3.65
C TYR A 78 -3.39 -1.90 4.09
N ASP A 79 -3.50 -1.48 5.34
CA ASP A 79 -4.73 -0.99 5.94
C ASP A 79 -4.61 0.47 6.32
N PHE A 80 -5.70 1.21 6.20
CA PHE A 80 -5.90 2.44 6.96
C PHE A 80 -6.75 2.14 8.18
N VAL A 81 -6.21 2.47 9.36
CA VAL A 81 -6.92 2.34 10.63
C VAL A 81 -7.27 3.73 11.14
N LEU A 82 -8.56 4.05 11.12
CA LEU A 82 -9.09 5.34 11.54
C LEU A 82 -9.58 5.29 12.98
N ALA A 83 -9.19 6.26 13.77
CA ALA A 83 -9.73 6.43 15.11
C ALA A 83 -11.22 6.80 15.07
N PRO A 84 -11.97 6.56 16.15
CA PRO A 84 -13.37 6.98 16.25
C PRO A 84 -13.56 8.46 15.88
N GLY A 85 -14.60 8.74 15.07
CA GLY A 85 -14.94 10.08 14.61
C GLY A 85 -14.16 10.62 13.41
N VAL A 86 -13.09 9.96 12.99
CA VAL A 86 -12.30 10.38 11.83
C VAL A 86 -13.06 10.08 10.54
N ASP A 87 -13.09 11.07 9.64
CA ASP A 87 -13.77 10.94 8.34
C ASP A 87 -12.84 10.30 7.30
N PRO A 88 -13.21 9.15 6.72
CA PRO A 88 -12.41 8.47 5.69
C PRO A 88 -12.23 9.30 4.40
N SER A 89 -13.12 10.24 4.11
CA SER A 89 -13.04 11.09 2.92
C SER A 89 -11.80 12.00 2.91
N GLY A 90 -11.16 12.22 4.06
CA GLY A 90 -9.90 12.96 4.17
C GLY A 90 -8.70 12.24 3.58
N ILE A 91 -8.77 10.91 3.43
CA ILE A 91 -7.67 10.13 2.84
C ILE A 91 -7.67 10.34 1.33
N THR A 92 -6.52 10.74 0.79
CA THR A 92 -6.35 10.94 -0.66
C THR A 92 -5.04 10.34 -1.11
N LEU A 93 -5.13 9.44 -2.08
CA LEU A 93 -4.00 8.85 -2.78
C LEU A 93 -3.85 9.51 -4.14
N SER A 94 -2.66 9.95 -4.51
CA SER A 94 -2.34 10.29 -5.90
C SER A 94 -1.58 9.15 -6.54
N VAL A 95 -1.90 8.83 -7.78
CA VAL A 95 -1.29 7.74 -8.54
C VAL A 95 -0.45 8.36 -9.65
N GLU A 96 0.87 8.19 -9.56
CA GLU A 96 1.81 8.61 -10.60
C GLU A 96 2.15 7.41 -11.50
N GLY A 97 2.35 7.67 -12.78
CA GLY A 97 2.70 6.65 -13.77
C GLY A 97 1.52 5.97 -14.45
N ALA A 98 0.30 6.13 -13.96
CA ALA A 98 -0.89 5.67 -14.65
C ALA A 98 -1.25 6.62 -15.81
N GLU A 99 -1.53 6.03 -16.97
CA GLU A 99 -2.00 6.75 -18.18
C GLU A 99 -3.49 7.11 -18.05
N LYS A 100 -4.24 6.24 -17.38
CA LYS A 100 -5.68 6.39 -17.10
C LYS A 100 -6.01 5.69 -15.78
N ILE A 101 -6.96 6.25 -15.05
CA ILE A 101 -7.53 5.68 -13.84
C ILE A 101 -9.04 5.63 -14.01
N GLU A 102 -9.65 4.49 -13.77
CA GLU A 102 -11.09 4.31 -13.85
C GLU A 102 -11.59 3.33 -12.78
N LEU A 103 -12.88 3.32 -12.53
CA LEU A 103 -13.56 2.29 -11.76
C LEU A 103 -14.30 1.39 -12.73
N ASP A 104 -14.21 0.09 -12.53
CA ASP A 104 -15.00 -0.88 -13.29
C ASP A 104 -16.39 -1.11 -12.66
N ASP A 105 -17.18 -1.98 -13.27
CA ASP A 105 -18.55 -2.30 -12.83
C ASP A 105 -18.59 -3.02 -11.46
N ASN A 106 -17.48 -3.59 -11.01
CA ASN A 106 -17.35 -4.21 -9.69
C ASN A 106 -16.92 -3.20 -8.61
N GLY A 107 -16.59 -1.95 -9.01
CA GLY A 107 -16.02 -0.93 -8.13
C GLY A 107 -14.52 -1.10 -7.91
N ASP A 108 -13.85 -1.96 -8.68
CA ASP A 108 -12.40 -2.12 -8.67
C ASP A 108 -11.73 -0.92 -9.35
N LEU A 109 -10.62 -0.47 -8.78
CA LEU A 109 -9.81 0.59 -9.37
C LEU A 109 -8.90 -0.01 -10.44
N VAL A 110 -9.05 0.44 -11.68
CA VAL A 110 -8.28 -0.01 -12.81
C VAL A 110 -7.27 1.07 -13.21
N LEU A 111 -5.99 0.72 -13.16
CA LEU A 111 -4.87 1.59 -13.51
C LEU A 111 -4.26 1.11 -14.83
N HIS A 112 -4.21 1.99 -15.82
CA HIS A 112 -3.58 1.70 -17.11
C HIS A 112 -2.13 2.18 -17.09
N VAL A 113 -1.19 1.29 -17.36
CA VAL A 113 0.25 1.57 -17.37
C VAL A 113 0.96 0.73 -18.40
N GLY A 114 1.67 1.37 -19.33
CA GLY A 114 2.45 0.68 -20.37
C GLY A 114 1.62 -0.29 -21.23
N GLY A 115 0.35 0.04 -21.49
CA GLY A 115 -0.57 -0.82 -22.24
C GLY A 115 -1.15 -2.02 -21.44
N GLN A 116 -0.84 -2.11 -20.15
CA GLN A 116 -1.38 -3.14 -19.24
C GLN A 116 -2.40 -2.54 -18.28
N ARG A 117 -3.15 -3.39 -17.59
CA ARG A 117 -4.09 -3.02 -16.54
C ARG A 117 -3.65 -3.62 -15.21
N VAL A 118 -3.59 -2.79 -14.19
CA VAL A 118 -3.38 -3.18 -12.79
C VAL A 118 -4.67 -2.95 -12.04
N TYR A 119 -5.11 -3.93 -11.27
CA TYR A 119 -6.37 -3.87 -10.54
C TYR A 119 -6.10 -3.71 -9.04
N ASN A 120 -6.74 -2.73 -8.43
CA ASN A 120 -6.95 -2.68 -6.99
C ASN A 120 -8.41 -3.04 -6.74
N ARG A 121 -8.65 -4.14 -6.04
CA ARG A 121 -10.01 -4.57 -5.73
C ARG A 121 -10.75 -3.52 -4.91
N ALA A 122 -12.07 -3.50 -5.07
CA ALA A 122 -12.93 -2.66 -4.25
C ALA A 122 -12.56 -2.83 -2.77
N PRO A 123 -12.40 -1.72 -1.99
CA PRO A 123 -11.89 -1.81 -0.63
C PRO A 123 -12.85 -2.57 0.26
N VAL A 124 -12.31 -3.44 1.10
CA VAL A 124 -13.07 -4.10 2.16
C VAL A 124 -12.92 -3.25 3.42
N SER A 125 -14.04 -2.83 4.00
CA SER A 125 -14.00 -2.06 5.24
C SER A 125 -14.72 -2.78 6.36
N TYR A 126 -14.23 -2.60 7.58
CA TYR A 126 -14.84 -3.26 8.74
C TYR A 126 -14.58 -2.51 10.05
N GLN A 127 -15.38 -2.85 11.05
CA GLN A 127 -15.22 -2.39 12.43
C GLN A 127 -15.18 -3.59 13.35
N ASN A 128 -14.36 -3.52 14.40
CA ASN A 128 -14.32 -4.54 15.45
C ASN A 128 -15.22 -4.11 16.61
N VAL A 129 -16.37 -4.74 16.74
CA VAL A 129 -17.36 -4.45 17.78
C VAL A 129 -17.50 -5.66 18.71
N ALA A 130 -17.23 -5.49 19.99
CA ALA A 130 -17.28 -6.55 20.99
C ALA A 130 -16.49 -7.82 20.59
N GLY A 131 -15.31 -7.65 19.98
CA GLY A 131 -14.46 -8.76 19.55
C GLY A 131 -14.90 -9.45 18.26
N LYS A 132 -15.93 -8.95 17.59
CA LYS A 132 -16.40 -9.47 16.29
C LYS A 132 -16.17 -8.45 15.19
N GLN A 133 -15.65 -8.93 14.09
CA GLN A 133 -15.50 -8.12 12.88
C GLN A 133 -16.86 -7.94 12.20
N ARG A 134 -17.26 -6.67 11.99
CA ARG A 134 -18.48 -6.30 11.27
C ARG A 134 -18.07 -5.57 10.00
N GLN A 135 -18.35 -6.17 8.85
CA GLN A 135 -18.11 -5.53 7.56
C GLN A 135 -19.05 -4.33 7.36
N VAL A 136 -18.53 -3.27 6.76
CA VAL A 136 -19.26 -2.07 6.35
C VAL A 136 -18.98 -1.79 4.88
N GLY A 137 -19.97 -1.24 4.18
CA GLY A 137 -19.83 -0.92 2.75
C GLY A 137 -18.84 0.22 2.53
N SER A 138 -17.94 0.06 1.58
CA SER A 138 -16.97 1.07 1.18
C SER A 138 -16.74 1.03 -0.33
N ARG A 139 -16.23 2.13 -0.87
CA ARG A 139 -15.89 2.22 -2.30
C ARG A 139 -14.78 3.23 -2.53
N TYR A 140 -14.09 3.09 -3.67
CA TYR A 140 -13.22 4.13 -4.19
C TYR A 140 -14.03 5.31 -4.74
N VAL A 141 -13.44 6.50 -4.67
CA VAL A 141 -13.96 7.73 -5.28
C VAL A 141 -12.85 8.38 -6.09
N LEU A 142 -13.11 8.64 -7.37
CA LEU A 142 -12.19 9.41 -8.22
C LEU A 142 -12.37 10.90 -7.88
N LYS A 143 -11.27 11.53 -7.42
CA LYS A 143 -11.24 12.97 -7.07
C LYS A 143 -10.74 13.86 -8.20
N GLY A 144 -10.42 13.26 -9.37
CA GLY A 144 -9.78 13.95 -10.50
C GLY A 144 -8.27 14.09 -10.35
N GLY A 145 -7.57 14.47 -11.42
CA GLY A 145 -6.11 14.69 -11.39
C GLY A 145 -5.28 13.48 -10.92
N ASN A 146 -5.70 12.26 -11.27
CA ASN A 146 -5.10 11.00 -10.81
C ASN A 146 -5.15 10.81 -9.29
N GLN A 147 -6.15 11.41 -8.63
CA GLN A 147 -6.39 11.26 -7.20
C GLN A 147 -7.58 10.35 -6.96
N ILE A 148 -7.44 9.51 -5.96
CA ILE A 148 -8.48 8.60 -5.47
C ILE A 148 -8.65 8.78 -3.96
N GLY A 149 -9.84 8.52 -3.48
CA GLY A 149 -10.18 8.51 -2.07
C GLY A 149 -11.11 7.37 -1.74
N PHE A 150 -11.62 7.38 -0.52
CA PHE A 150 -12.53 6.36 0.00
C PHE A 150 -13.83 7.01 0.45
N GLU A 151 -14.91 6.29 0.23
CA GLU A 151 -16.22 6.64 0.79
C GLU A 151 -16.77 5.43 1.55
N VAL A 152 -17.20 5.68 2.78
CA VAL A 152 -17.86 4.70 3.66
C VAL A 152 -19.20 5.32 4.10
N PRO A 153 -20.30 5.04 3.40
CA PRO A 153 -21.56 5.76 3.60
C PRO A 153 -22.20 5.57 4.98
N SER A 154 -22.02 4.40 5.58
CA SER A 154 -22.65 4.06 6.85
C SER A 154 -21.74 3.18 7.72
N TYR A 155 -21.34 3.69 8.88
CA TYR A 155 -20.58 2.98 9.90
C TYR A 155 -20.79 3.63 11.26
N ASP A 156 -20.43 2.95 12.35
CA ASP A 156 -20.49 3.51 13.70
C ASP A 156 -19.29 4.44 13.95
N ARG A 157 -19.52 5.74 13.98
CA ARG A 157 -18.47 6.74 14.21
C ARG A 157 -17.86 6.72 15.62
N GLN A 158 -18.45 5.96 16.55
CA GLN A 158 -17.88 5.78 17.89
C GLN A 158 -16.86 4.63 17.97
N GLN A 159 -16.73 3.87 16.90
CA GLN A 159 -15.80 2.74 16.80
C GLN A 159 -14.70 3.02 15.77
N PRO A 160 -13.51 2.43 15.94
CA PRO A 160 -12.48 2.47 14.90
C PRO A 160 -13.01 1.88 13.59
N LEU A 161 -12.54 2.42 12.47
CA LEU A 161 -12.83 1.93 11.13
C LEU A 161 -11.53 1.43 10.50
N VAL A 162 -11.55 0.25 9.92
CA VAL A 162 -10.45 -0.26 9.08
C VAL A 162 -10.91 -0.24 7.64
N ILE A 163 -10.07 0.32 6.77
CA ILE A 163 -10.22 0.27 5.31
C ILE A 163 -9.03 -0.54 4.79
N ASP A 164 -9.33 -1.66 4.15
CA ASP A 164 -8.40 -2.64 3.60
C ASP A 164 -8.51 -2.64 2.07
N PRO A 165 -7.66 -1.85 1.37
CA PRO A 165 -7.59 -1.86 -0.08
C PRO A 165 -6.71 -3.03 -0.53
N VAL A 166 -7.27 -4.01 -1.20
CA VAL A 166 -6.53 -5.15 -1.72
C VAL A 166 -5.88 -4.79 -3.06
N ILE A 167 -4.56 -4.76 -3.11
CA ILE A 167 -3.81 -4.61 -4.36
C ILE A 167 -3.55 -5.99 -4.95
N ASP A 168 -4.23 -6.29 -6.04
CA ASP A 168 -4.01 -7.53 -6.79
C ASP A 168 -2.85 -7.31 -7.79
N PHE A 169 -1.62 -7.53 -7.33
CA PHE A 169 -0.47 -7.53 -8.21
C PHE A 169 -0.44 -8.82 -9.01
N SER A 170 -1.07 -8.80 -10.17
CA SER A 170 -0.76 -9.75 -11.23
C SER A 170 0.40 -9.21 -12.07
N THR A 171 1.58 -9.11 -11.51
CA THR A 171 2.77 -8.70 -12.25
C THR A 171 3.80 -9.79 -12.22
N PHE A 172 4.27 -10.18 -13.41
CA PHE A 172 5.54 -10.85 -13.55
C PHE A 172 6.64 -9.88 -13.10
N PHE A 173 7.20 -10.07 -11.91
CA PHE A 173 8.51 -9.57 -11.59
C PHE A 173 9.51 -10.45 -12.32
N GLY A 174 10.03 -9.97 -13.42
CA GLY A 174 11.03 -10.68 -14.19
C GLY A 174 11.21 -10.07 -15.55
N GLY A 175 12.39 -9.53 -15.82
CA GLY A 175 12.89 -9.18 -17.14
C GLY A 175 13.83 -10.28 -17.66
N ILE A 176 14.40 -10.07 -18.84
CA ILE A 176 15.49 -10.94 -19.40
C ILE A 176 16.87 -10.63 -18.77
N GLY A 177 16.93 -10.04 -17.58
CA GLY A 177 18.12 -9.70 -16.81
C GLY A 177 18.06 -10.22 -15.37
N SER A 178 19.14 -10.06 -14.61
CA SER A 178 19.17 -10.40 -13.19
C SER A 178 18.23 -9.46 -12.41
N ASP A 179 17.20 -10.00 -11.79
CA ASP A 179 16.30 -9.26 -10.92
C ASP A 179 16.88 -9.25 -9.50
N GLU A 180 17.32 -8.09 -9.04
CA GLU A 180 17.76 -7.90 -7.66
C GLU A 180 16.61 -7.28 -6.87
N GLY A 181 16.06 -8.03 -5.91
CA GLY A 181 15.11 -7.52 -4.94
C GLY A 181 15.81 -6.65 -3.91
N PHE A 182 15.59 -5.35 -3.93
CA PHE A 182 16.00 -4.48 -2.83
C PHE A 182 14.87 -4.48 -1.80
N SER A 183 15.13 -5.10 -0.62
CA SER A 183 14.27 -4.92 0.54
C SER A 183 14.51 -3.53 1.12
N ILE A 184 13.44 -2.84 1.39
CA ILE A 184 13.42 -1.57 2.13
C ILE A 184 13.64 -1.85 3.60
#